data_2ae555a8626301f098e5b64790fa0ae1
#
_entry.id   2ae555a8626301f098e5b64790fa0ae1
#
_cell.length_a   1.000
_cell.length_b   1.000
_cell.length_c   1.000
_cell.angle_alpha   90.00
_cell.angle_beta   90.00
_cell.angle_gamma   90.00
#
_symmetry.space_group_name_H-M   'P 1'
#
loop_
_entity.id
_entity.type
_entity.pdbx_description
1 polymer ?
#
loop_
_entity_poly.entity_id
_entity_poly.type
_entity_poly.pdbx_seq_one_letter_code
_entity_poly.pdbx_strand_id
1 'polypeptide(L)'
;MLETLEYIDVPGSDSGHEITIYALSTCGFCKRALAYLDTKGFAYRYVYMDRLPLETKNAAKQVLKDRFKDSVAFPFAVIDGDKHLVGFIEPDWAATLGEAGSR
;
A
#
# COMPACT_ATOMS: atom_id res chain seq x y z
N MET A 1 -14.10 -7.97 3.24
CA MET A 1 -14.27 -7.09 2.07
C MET A 1 -12.94 -6.85 1.34
N LEU A 2 -11.91 -6.37 2.02
CA LEU A 2 -10.62 -6.09 1.37
C LEU A 2 -9.96 -7.35 0.81
N GLU A 3 -10.14 -8.47 1.45
CA GLU A 3 -9.55 -9.75 1.02
C GLU A 3 -10.16 -10.28 -0.28
N THR A 4 -11.27 -9.72 -0.72
CA THR A 4 -11.90 -10.14 -1.98
C THR A 4 -11.44 -9.36 -3.20
N LEU A 5 -10.62 -8.32 -3.01
CA LEU A 5 -10.09 -7.55 -4.11
C LEU A 5 -9.00 -8.35 -4.85
N GLU A 6 -8.88 -8.08 -6.14
CA GLU A 6 -7.86 -8.74 -6.95
C GLU A 6 -6.56 -7.93 -6.88
N TYR A 7 -5.65 -8.37 -6.01
CA TYR A 7 -4.35 -7.73 -5.86
C TYR A 7 -3.35 -8.26 -6.88
N ILE A 8 -2.39 -7.43 -7.21
CA ILE A 8 -1.24 -7.83 -8.02
C ILE A 8 -0.07 -8.06 -7.07
N ASP A 9 0.47 -9.28 -7.05
CA ASP A 9 1.60 -9.63 -6.21
C ASP A 9 2.90 -9.30 -6.92
N VAL A 10 3.79 -8.59 -6.23
CA VAL A 10 5.11 -8.26 -6.74
C VAL A 10 6.13 -8.93 -5.84
N PRO A 11 6.90 -9.89 -6.37
CA PRO A 11 7.92 -10.57 -5.56
C PRO A 11 9.10 -9.64 -5.27
N GLY A 12 9.79 -9.91 -4.19
CA GLY A 12 10.98 -9.18 -3.82
C GLY A 12 11.87 -10.05 -2.95
N SER A 13 13.12 -9.62 -2.77
CA SER A 13 14.08 -10.35 -1.93
C SER A 13 13.79 -10.18 -0.45
N ASP A 14 13.11 -9.10 -0.05
CA ASP A 14 12.75 -8.84 1.34
C ASP A 14 11.24 -9.01 1.53
N SER A 15 10.85 -10.11 2.15
CA SER A 15 9.46 -10.43 2.46
C SER A 15 9.21 -10.39 3.98
N GLY A 16 10.03 -9.67 4.74
CA GLY A 16 9.89 -9.57 6.18
C GLY A 16 8.66 -8.80 6.65
N HIS A 17 8.03 -8.05 5.76
CA HIS A 17 6.77 -7.35 6.04
C HIS A 17 5.70 -7.77 5.05
N GLU A 18 4.46 -7.82 5.52
CA GLU A 18 3.30 -7.93 4.65
C GLU A 18 2.88 -6.54 4.23
N ILE A 19 3.11 -6.19 2.96
CA ILE A 19 2.86 -4.83 2.47
C ILE A 19 1.74 -4.87 1.43
N THR A 20 0.68 -4.10 1.68
CA THR A 20 -0.43 -3.96 0.74
C THR A 20 -0.59 -2.48 0.42
N ILE A 21 -0.58 -2.15 -0.87
CA ILE A 21 -0.67 -0.76 -1.33
C ILE A 21 -1.98 -0.54 -2.06
N TYR A 22 -2.77 0.39 -1.57
CA TYR A 22 -3.97 0.87 -2.26
C TYR A 22 -3.58 2.14 -3.01
N ALA A 23 -3.69 2.10 -4.33
CA ALA A 23 -3.12 3.12 -5.19
C ALA A 23 -4.13 3.58 -6.24
N LEU A 24 -3.78 4.66 -6.94
CA LEU A 24 -4.48 5.11 -8.14
C LEU A 24 -3.51 5.01 -9.32
N SER A 25 -3.99 4.55 -10.45
CA SER A 25 -3.13 4.32 -11.62
C SER A 25 -2.54 5.61 -12.20
N THR A 26 -3.17 6.76 -11.92
CA THR A 26 -2.74 8.05 -12.44
C THR A 26 -2.06 8.93 -11.39
N CYS A 27 -1.78 8.38 -10.21
CA CYS A 27 -1.23 9.14 -9.08
C CYS A 27 0.30 9.10 -9.10
N GLY A 28 0.93 10.27 -9.19
CA GLY A 28 2.40 10.35 -9.18
C GLY A 28 3.03 9.87 -7.87
N PHE A 29 2.43 10.21 -6.73
CA PHE A 29 2.92 9.74 -5.44
C PHE A 29 2.78 8.24 -5.29
N CYS A 30 1.72 7.65 -5.85
CA CYS A 30 1.56 6.20 -5.86
C CYS A 30 2.66 5.52 -6.68
N LYS A 31 2.99 6.09 -7.83
CA LYS A 31 4.08 5.57 -8.66
C LYS A 31 5.41 5.62 -7.93
N ARG A 32 5.67 6.70 -7.22
CA ARG A 32 6.90 6.83 -6.43
C ARG A 32 6.96 5.82 -5.30
N ALA A 33 5.83 5.57 -4.64
CA ALA A 33 5.77 4.59 -3.57
C ALA A 33 6.08 3.19 -4.08
N LEU A 34 5.46 2.78 -5.19
CA LEU A 34 5.72 1.47 -5.77
C LEU A 34 7.17 1.35 -6.24
N ALA A 35 7.71 2.41 -6.86
CA ALA A 35 9.11 2.43 -7.28
C ALA A 35 10.06 2.32 -6.08
N TYR A 36 9.73 2.97 -4.98
CA TYR A 36 10.51 2.89 -3.75
C TYR A 36 10.59 1.43 -3.27
N LEU A 37 9.45 0.74 -3.22
CA LEU A 37 9.41 -0.65 -2.80
C LEU A 37 10.21 -1.54 -3.74
N ASP A 38 10.08 -1.32 -5.05
CA ASP A 38 10.85 -2.08 -6.05
C ASP A 38 12.35 -1.86 -5.88
N THR A 39 12.77 -0.61 -5.74
CA THR A 39 14.18 -0.26 -5.60
C THR A 39 14.79 -0.86 -4.34
N LYS A 40 14.02 -0.88 -3.26
CA LYS A 40 14.50 -1.45 -1.99
C LYS A 40 14.38 -2.96 -1.93
N GLY A 41 13.77 -3.60 -2.92
CA GLY A 41 13.66 -5.05 -2.98
C GLY A 41 12.57 -5.65 -2.10
N PHE A 42 11.62 -4.86 -1.63
CA PHE A 42 10.50 -5.37 -0.83
C PHE A 42 9.53 -6.16 -1.69
N ALA A 43 9.04 -7.27 -1.16
CA ALA A 43 7.88 -7.95 -1.72
C ALA A 43 6.63 -7.22 -1.25
N TYR A 44 5.66 -7.03 -2.12
CA TYR A 44 4.41 -6.34 -1.78
C TYR A 44 3.30 -6.75 -2.74
N ARG A 45 2.09 -6.33 -2.43
CA ARG A 45 0.96 -6.43 -3.35
C ARG A 45 0.26 -5.09 -3.44
N TYR A 46 -0.40 -4.85 -4.55
CA TYR A 46 -1.11 -3.58 -4.73
C TYR A 46 -2.38 -3.77 -5.53
N VAL A 47 -3.26 -2.79 -5.46
CA VAL A 47 -4.47 -2.74 -6.27
C VAL A 47 -4.70 -1.30 -6.67
N TYR A 48 -5.10 -1.09 -7.93
CA TYR A 48 -5.49 0.23 -8.42
C TYR A 48 -6.98 0.43 -8.14
N MET A 49 -7.26 1.28 -7.15
CA MET A 49 -8.61 1.54 -6.69
C MET A 49 -9.49 2.18 -7.75
N ASP A 50 -8.90 2.99 -8.63
CA ASP A 50 -9.63 3.65 -9.72
C ASP A 50 -10.09 2.68 -10.81
N ARG A 51 -9.60 1.46 -10.80
CA ARG A 51 -10.02 0.41 -11.74
C ARG A 51 -11.09 -0.51 -11.19
N LEU A 52 -11.49 -0.29 -9.94
CA LEU A 52 -12.58 -1.02 -9.32
C LEU A 52 -13.92 -0.36 -9.68
N PRO A 53 -15.02 -1.13 -9.69
CA PRO A 53 -16.34 -0.50 -9.74
C PRO A 53 -16.48 0.52 -8.63
N LEU A 54 -17.21 1.61 -8.89
CA LEU A 54 -17.32 2.72 -7.94
C LEU A 54 -17.82 2.27 -6.57
N GLU A 55 -18.80 1.39 -6.54
CA GLU A 55 -19.32 0.86 -5.27
C GLU A 55 -18.27 0.10 -4.49
N THR A 56 -17.48 -0.72 -5.19
CA THR A 56 -16.40 -1.49 -4.58
C THR A 56 -15.32 -0.57 -4.04
N LYS A 57 -14.94 0.45 -4.84
CA LYS A 57 -13.96 1.44 -4.41
C LYS A 57 -14.42 2.16 -3.14
N ASN A 58 -15.66 2.64 -3.13
CA ASN A 58 -16.18 3.38 -1.99
C ASN A 58 -16.30 2.49 -0.74
N ALA A 59 -16.72 1.25 -0.91
CA ALA A 59 -16.79 0.31 0.21
C ALA A 59 -15.40 0.01 0.77
N ALA A 60 -14.42 -0.19 -0.10
CA ALA A 60 -13.04 -0.43 0.34
C ALA A 60 -12.47 0.76 1.09
N LYS A 61 -12.70 1.97 0.60
CA LYS A 61 -12.27 3.20 1.29
C LYS A 61 -12.88 3.29 2.68
N GLN A 62 -14.17 2.97 2.80
CA GLN A 62 -14.85 3.04 4.09
C GLN A 62 -14.28 2.02 5.06
N VAL A 63 -13.97 0.81 4.61
CA VAL A 63 -13.35 -0.21 5.45
C VAL A 63 -11.99 0.25 5.96
N LEU A 64 -11.16 0.84 5.09
CA LEU A 64 -9.85 1.36 5.49
C LEU A 64 -9.99 2.48 6.51
N LYS A 65 -10.92 3.41 6.28
CA LYS A 65 -11.16 4.52 7.19
C LYS A 65 -11.60 4.02 8.56
N ASP A 66 -12.53 3.08 8.59
CA ASP A 66 -13.05 2.55 9.85
C ASP A 66 -12.00 1.76 10.61
N ARG A 67 -11.19 0.97 9.87
CA ARG A 67 -10.19 0.11 10.47
C ARG A 67 -9.02 0.89 11.06
N PHE A 68 -8.54 1.90 10.35
CA PHE A 68 -7.34 2.64 10.75
C PHE A 68 -7.63 3.99 11.38
N LYS A 69 -8.91 4.40 11.40
CA LYS A 69 -9.35 5.65 12.03
C LYS A 69 -8.63 6.87 11.46
N ASP A 70 -8.43 6.87 10.15
CA ASP A 70 -7.72 7.93 9.45
C ASP A 70 -8.38 8.20 8.12
N SER A 71 -8.13 9.40 7.57
CA SER A 71 -8.58 9.76 6.23
C SER A 71 -7.90 8.89 5.20
N VAL A 72 -8.64 8.45 4.19
CA VAL A 72 -8.07 7.62 3.13
C VAL A 72 -7.64 8.52 1.97
N ALA A 73 -6.34 8.56 1.74
CA ALA A 73 -5.74 9.17 0.57
C ALA A 73 -4.75 8.15 -0.02
N PHE A 74 -4.32 8.37 -1.24
CA PHE A 74 -3.49 7.40 -1.95
C PHE A 74 -2.11 7.98 -2.22
N PRO A 75 -1.05 7.15 -2.13
CA PRO A 75 -1.08 5.74 -1.78
C PRO A 75 -1.45 5.52 -0.32
N PHE A 76 -2.20 4.48 -0.03
CA PHE A 76 -2.52 4.06 1.33
C PHE A 76 -1.89 2.69 1.53
N ALA A 77 -0.96 2.59 2.46
CA ALA A 77 -0.22 1.35 2.70
C ALA A 77 -0.67 0.70 4.01
N VAL A 78 -0.90 -0.59 3.96
CA VAL A 78 -1.16 -1.40 5.16
C VAL A 78 0.04 -2.32 5.35
N ILE A 79 0.66 -2.23 6.51
CA ILE A 79 1.89 -2.94 6.83
C ILE A 79 1.60 -3.92 7.98
N ASP A 80 1.84 -5.19 7.73
CA ASP A 80 1.67 -6.27 8.73
C ASP A 80 0.26 -6.30 9.34
N GLY A 81 -0.73 -5.82 8.60
CA GLY A 81 -2.13 -5.86 8.98
C GLY A 81 -2.57 -4.84 10.01
N ASP A 82 -1.65 -4.21 10.73
CA ASP A 82 -1.98 -3.31 11.84
C ASP A 82 -1.40 -1.89 11.73
N LYS A 83 -0.43 -1.68 10.87
CA LYS A 83 0.16 -0.35 10.66
C LYS A 83 -0.32 0.20 9.32
N HIS A 84 -0.36 1.52 9.21
CA HIS A 84 -0.75 2.14 7.94
C HIS A 84 0.05 3.41 7.70
N LEU A 85 0.21 3.74 6.41
CA LEU A 85 0.86 4.97 5.97
C LEU A 85 -0.04 5.62 4.94
N VAL A 86 -0.27 6.92 5.07
CA VAL A 86 -1.11 7.69 4.16
C VAL A 86 -0.22 8.65 3.38
N GLY A 87 -0.30 8.57 2.06
CA GLY A 87 0.59 9.34 1.18
C GLY A 87 1.97 8.73 1.14
N PHE A 88 2.83 9.29 0.28
CA PHE A 88 4.21 8.81 0.21
C PHE A 88 5.14 9.88 0.79
N ILE A 89 5.49 9.68 2.04
CA ILE A 89 6.48 10.49 2.75
C ILE A 89 7.63 9.54 3.05
N GLU A 90 8.68 9.61 2.26
CA GLU A 90 9.75 8.61 2.27
C GLU A 90 10.35 8.34 3.65
N PRO A 91 10.67 9.36 4.47
CA PRO A 91 11.20 9.07 5.81
C PRO A 91 10.25 8.23 6.68
N ASP A 92 8.95 8.44 6.55
CA ASP A 92 7.96 7.66 7.31
C ASP A 92 7.94 6.20 6.86
N TRP A 93 8.05 5.99 5.54
CA TRP A 93 8.11 4.64 4.98
C TRP A 93 9.38 3.92 5.40
N ALA A 94 10.52 4.62 5.37
CA ALA A 94 11.78 4.06 5.80
C ALA A 94 11.76 3.70 7.29
N ALA A 95 11.15 4.54 8.13
CA ALA A 95 11.06 4.28 9.55
C ALA A 95 10.18 3.06 9.86
N THR A 96 9.10 2.89 9.08
CA THR A 96 8.15 1.79 9.30
C THR A 96 8.67 0.47 8.75
N LEU A 97 9.26 0.48 7.56
CA LEU A 97 9.68 -0.73 6.86
C LEU A 97 11.13 -1.13 7.16
N GLY A 98 11.94 -0.18 7.57
CA GLY A 98 13.37 -0.38 7.67
C GLY A 98 14.02 -0.34 6.30
N GLU A 99 15.32 -0.59 6.26
CA GLU A 99 16.06 -0.63 5.00
C GLU A 99 16.17 -2.07 4.52
N ALA A 100 15.84 -2.29 3.25
CA ALA A 100 15.96 -3.61 2.66
C ALA A 100 17.41 -4.08 2.70
N GLY A 101 17.59 -5.33 3.12
CA GLY A 101 18.93 -5.92 3.19
C GLY A 101 19.76 -5.48 4.39
N SER A 102 19.21 -4.67 5.28
CA SER A 102 19.96 -4.17 6.44
C SER A 102 19.87 -5.07 7.66
N ARG A 103 19.17 -6.18 7.55
CA ARG A 103 19.01 -7.12 8.66
C ARG A 103 19.45 -8.50 8.28
#